data_e52221a47ef89894c6f86053146f7fd9
#
_entry.id   e52221a47ef89894c6f86053146f7fd9
#
_cell.length_a   1.000
_cell.length_b   1.000
_cell.length_c   1.000
_cell.angle_alpha   90.00
_cell.angle_beta   90.00
_cell.angle_gamma   90.00
#
_symmetry.space_group_name_H-M   'P 1'
#
loop_
_entity.id
_entity.type
_entity.pdbx_description
1 polymer ?
#
loop_
_entity_poly.entity_id
_entity_poly.type
_entity_poly.pdbx_seq_one_letter_code
_entity_poly.pdbx_strand_id
1 'polypeptide(L)'
;IVKDTVGWRLAQMALGKVYGKKIVYQGPEFRKKTKTRDGSLLLEFANAGTGIIVKDGSSSLSGFMVAGKDGQFYPAEAVIVDNNRVRVKSNQVNDPVDVRYLWVNSGYINFFNKEGFPALPFRTDKYRLETEGVCVNPEPMIPQLDLFLFIGQSNMAGRGYITDNYKGSIKDVYLLTPNGDMEPARNPLNKYSTIRKQIDLQGVGPVSYTHLRAHETEADL
;
A
#
# COMPACT_ATOMS: atom_id res chain seq x y z
N ILE A 1 -5.60 12.82 -8.48
CA ILE A 1 -5.51 12.12 -7.16
C ILE A 1 -5.94 13.11 -6.10
N VAL A 2 -6.98 12.77 -5.36
CA VAL A 2 -7.55 13.58 -4.28
C VAL A 2 -6.68 13.34 -3.04
N LYS A 3 -5.68 14.20 -2.81
CA LYS A 3 -4.67 14.03 -1.75
C LYS A 3 -5.24 14.25 -0.34
N ASP A 4 -6.23 15.11 -0.21
CA ASP A 4 -6.94 15.40 1.05
C ASP A 4 -7.65 14.16 1.60
N THR A 5 -8.26 13.34 0.74
CA THR A 5 -8.87 12.06 1.15
C THR A 5 -7.84 11.08 1.73
N VAL A 6 -6.63 11.05 1.18
CA VAL A 6 -5.54 10.22 1.72
C VAL A 6 -5.13 10.72 3.11
N GLY A 7 -4.91 12.03 3.24
CA GLY A 7 -4.59 12.66 4.52
C GLY A 7 -5.67 12.42 5.58
N TRP A 8 -6.94 12.57 5.20
CA TRP A 8 -8.07 12.29 6.08
C TRP A 8 -8.08 10.83 6.58
N ARG A 9 -7.89 9.85 5.68
CA ARG A 9 -7.84 8.43 6.06
C ARG A 9 -6.70 8.11 7.02
N LEU A 10 -5.52 8.67 6.78
CA LEU A 10 -4.37 8.52 7.69
C LEU A 10 -4.66 9.14 9.06
N ALA A 11 -5.28 10.32 9.11
CA ALA A 11 -5.68 10.96 10.36
C ALA A 11 -6.71 10.11 11.13
N GLN A 12 -7.71 9.53 10.44
CA GLN A 12 -8.68 8.63 11.08
C GLN A 12 -8.02 7.38 11.65
N MET A 13 -7.07 6.80 10.92
CA MET A 13 -6.30 5.65 11.41
C MET A 13 -5.48 5.99 12.65
N ALA A 14 -4.80 7.13 12.66
CA ALA A 14 -4.07 7.62 13.83
C ALA A 14 -5.02 7.83 15.03
N LEU A 15 -6.14 8.50 14.83
CA LEU A 15 -7.14 8.75 15.88
C LEU A 15 -7.68 7.43 16.48
N GLY A 16 -8.03 6.46 15.63
CA GLY A 16 -8.58 5.19 16.09
C GLY A 16 -7.53 4.27 16.70
N LYS A 17 -6.39 4.08 16.02
CA LYS A 17 -5.41 3.05 16.37
C LYS A 17 -4.38 3.54 17.40
N VAL A 18 -3.93 4.79 17.31
CA VAL A 18 -2.90 5.35 18.19
C VAL A 18 -3.53 6.08 19.37
N TYR A 19 -4.51 6.94 19.12
CA TYR A 19 -5.15 7.74 20.16
C TYR A 19 -6.37 7.07 20.82
N GLY A 20 -6.72 5.84 20.41
CA GLY A 20 -7.77 5.04 21.04
C GLY A 20 -9.19 5.62 20.92
N LYS A 21 -9.44 6.51 19.95
CA LYS A 21 -10.78 7.04 19.71
C LYS A 21 -11.70 5.95 19.17
N LYS A 22 -12.93 5.86 19.69
CA LYS A 22 -13.95 4.91 19.23
C LYS A 22 -14.60 5.40 17.93
N ILE A 23 -13.87 5.30 16.82
CA ILE A 23 -14.31 5.70 15.49
C ILE A 23 -14.04 4.60 14.48
N VAL A 24 -14.75 4.60 13.36
CA VAL A 24 -14.41 3.75 12.22
C VAL A 24 -13.23 4.39 11.48
N TYR A 25 -12.13 3.68 11.35
CA TYR A 25 -10.88 4.20 10.76
C TYR A 25 -10.31 3.35 9.63
N GLN A 26 -11.00 2.25 9.28
CA GLN A 26 -10.60 1.38 8.16
C GLN A 26 -11.81 0.81 7.43
N GLY A 27 -11.59 0.31 6.22
CA GLY A 27 -12.63 -0.26 5.38
C GLY A 27 -12.88 -1.74 5.63
N PRO A 28 -13.85 -2.33 4.92
CA PRO A 28 -14.17 -3.75 5.01
C PRO A 28 -12.95 -4.62 4.76
N GLU A 29 -12.73 -5.58 5.65
CA GLU A 29 -11.64 -6.55 5.61
C GLU A 29 -12.23 -7.95 5.58
N PHE A 30 -11.77 -8.78 4.65
CA PHE A 30 -12.24 -10.15 4.51
C PHE A 30 -11.98 -10.96 5.79
N ARG A 31 -13.01 -11.66 6.29
CA ARG A 31 -12.92 -12.47 7.50
C ARG A 31 -13.15 -13.96 7.23
N LYS A 32 -14.22 -14.28 6.50
CA LYS A 32 -14.65 -15.66 6.29
C LYS A 32 -15.35 -15.85 4.97
N LYS A 33 -15.19 -17.03 4.36
CA LYS A 33 -16.02 -17.50 3.23
C LYS A 33 -16.84 -18.72 3.64
N THR A 34 -18.06 -18.81 3.14
CA THR A 34 -18.93 -19.96 3.34
C THR A 34 -19.57 -20.32 2.00
N LYS A 35 -19.52 -21.58 1.62
CA LYS A 35 -20.17 -22.06 0.41
C LYS A 35 -21.68 -22.21 0.65
N THR A 36 -22.47 -21.73 -0.27
CA THR A 36 -23.93 -21.82 -0.22
C THR A 36 -24.45 -22.98 -1.08
N ARG A 37 -25.69 -23.38 -0.85
CA ARG A 37 -26.30 -24.51 -1.59
C ARG A 37 -26.54 -24.20 -3.07
N ASP A 38 -26.65 -22.93 -3.44
CA ASP A 38 -26.89 -22.47 -4.80
C ASP A 38 -25.60 -22.32 -5.64
N GLY A 39 -24.46 -22.84 -5.13
CA GLY A 39 -23.18 -22.76 -5.82
C GLY A 39 -22.52 -21.37 -5.77
N SER A 40 -22.96 -20.48 -4.87
CA SER A 40 -22.27 -19.21 -4.64
C SER A 40 -21.39 -19.26 -3.40
N LEU A 41 -20.53 -18.25 -3.21
CA LEU A 41 -19.77 -18.04 -2.00
C LEU A 41 -20.34 -16.83 -1.25
N LEU A 42 -20.64 -17.03 0.04
CA LEU A 42 -20.99 -15.95 0.96
C LEU A 42 -19.73 -15.52 1.70
N LEU A 43 -19.37 -14.24 1.55
CA LEU A 43 -18.22 -13.62 2.18
C LEU A 43 -18.67 -12.74 3.32
N GLU A 44 -18.01 -12.86 4.47
CA GLU A 44 -18.21 -12.03 5.65
C GLU A 44 -17.02 -11.10 5.84
N PHE A 45 -17.31 -9.84 6.16
CA PHE A 45 -16.32 -8.78 6.34
C PHE A 45 -16.33 -8.25 7.77
N ALA A 46 -15.13 -8.06 8.34
CA ALA A 46 -14.91 -7.22 9.52
C ALA A 46 -14.83 -5.75 9.10
N ASN A 47 -14.87 -4.84 10.06
CA ASN A 47 -14.69 -3.39 9.86
C ASN A 47 -15.66 -2.77 8.85
N ALA A 48 -16.84 -3.38 8.71
CA ALA A 48 -17.89 -2.90 7.81
C ALA A 48 -18.52 -1.57 8.27
N GLY A 49 -18.14 -1.06 9.45
CA GLY A 49 -18.72 0.14 10.02
C GLY A 49 -20.23 0.02 10.23
N THR A 50 -21.01 1.00 9.81
CA THR A 50 -22.48 0.97 9.83
C THR A 50 -23.08 0.22 8.65
N GLY A 51 -22.26 -0.35 7.79
CA GLY A 51 -22.64 -1.22 6.67
C GLY A 51 -21.81 -0.96 5.42
N ILE A 52 -21.76 -1.97 4.55
CA ILE A 52 -21.10 -1.90 3.25
C ILE A 52 -22.01 -1.32 2.18
N ILE A 53 -21.41 -0.63 1.20
CA ILE A 53 -22.15 0.02 0.10
C ILE A 53 -21.43 -0.17 -1.23
N VAL A 54 -22.21 -0.06 -2.31
CA VAL A 54 -21.71 0.16 -3.68
C VAL A 54 -21.67 1.66 -3.94
N LYS A 55 -20.49 2.25 -3.93
CA LYS A 55 -20.32 3.72 -3.89
C LYS A 55 -20.78 4.45 -5.15
N ASP A 56 -20.73 3.81 -6.30
CA ASP A 56 -21.08 4.40 -7.60
C ASP A 56 -22.57 4.22 -7.97
N GLY A 57 -23.37 3.60 -7.09
CA GLY A 57 -24.78 3.34 -7.32
C GLY A 57 -25.07 2.19 -8.30
N SER A 58 -24.05 1.43 -8.73
CA SER A 58 -24.26 0.23 -9.53
C SER A 58 -24.92 -0.88 -8.70
N SER A 59 -25.49 -1.89 -9.38
CA SER A 59 -26.19 -3.00 -8.73
C SER A 59 -25.27 -4.03 -8.08
N SER A 60 -23.97 -4.02 -8.43
CA SER A 60 -23.02 -5.02 -7.97
C SER A 60 -21.65 -4.40 -7.68
N LEU A 61 -20.88 -5.10 -6.85
CA LEU A 61 -19.50 -4.77 -6.54
C LEU A 61 -18.56 -5.26 -7.64
N SER A 62 -17.62 -4.42 -8.04
CA SER A 62 -16.61 -4.74 -9.05
C SER A 62 -15.35 -5.39 -8.45
N GLY A 63 -14.54 -6.02 -9.30
CA GLY A 63 -13.21 -6.50 -8.94
C GLY A 63 -13.17 -7.87 -8.26
N PHE A 64 -14.27 -8.61 -8.23
CA PHE A 64 -14.30 -9.98 -7.72
C PHE A 64 -14.02 -11.00 -8.81
N MET A 65 -13.26 -12.02 -8.46
CA MET A 65 -12.99 -13.20 -9.27
C MET A 65 -13.12 -14.45 -8.42
N VAL A 66 -13.62 -15.53 -8.99
CA VAL A 66 -13.73 -16.84 -8.32
C VAL A 66 -13.04 -17.91 -9.13
N ALA A 67 -12.55 -18.94 -8.46
CA ALA A 67 -11.99 -20.13 -9.07
C ALA A 67 -12.61 -21.39 -8.47
N GLY A 68 -12.70 -22.43 -9.30
CA GLY A 68 -12.96 -23.80 -8.88
C GLY A 68 -11.69 -24.47 -8.34
N LYS A 69 -11.73 -25.80 -8.23
CA LYS A 69 -10.58 -26.62 -7.82
C LYS A 69 -9.43 -26.61 -8.85
N ASP A 70 -9.71 -26.20 -10.07
CA ASP A 70 -8.73 -26.05 -11.16
C ASP A 70 -7.80 -24.85 -10.97
N GLY A 71 -8.14 -23.93 -10.05
CA GLY A 71 -7.36 -22.71 -9.76
C GLY A 71 -7.44 -21.64 -10.85
N GLN A 72 -8.33 -21.78 -11.83
CA GLN A 72 -8.55 -20.77 -12.86
C GLN A 72 -9.56 -19.73 -12.37
N PHE A 73 -9.15 -18.45 -12.38
CA PHE A 73 -9.97 -17.34 -11.89
C PHE A 73 -10.79 -16.69 -12.99
N TYR A 74 -12.10 -16.63 -12.78
CA TYR A 74 -13.07 -16.02 -13.68
C TYR A 74 -13.77 -14.84 -12.99
N PRO A 75 -14.16 -13.80 -13.74
CA PRO A 75 -14.95 -12.70 -13.20
C PRO A 75 -16.22 -13.21 -12.52
N ALA A 76 -16.57 -12.57 -11.43
CA ALA A 76 -17.72 -12.95 -10.63
C ALA A 76 -18.60 -11.74 -10.31
N GLU A 77 -19.91 -11.94 -10.33
CA GLU A 77 -20.88 -11.00 -9.82
C GLU A 77 -20.87 -11.04 -8.29
N ALA A 78 -20.79 -9.87 -7.66
CA ALA A 78 -20.76 -9.73 -6.22
C ALA A 78 -21.86 -8.77 -5.76
N VAL A 79 -22.80 -9.28 -4.95
CA VAL A 79 -23.97 -8.54 -4.48
C VAL A 79 -23.96 -8.47 -2.96
N ILE A 80 -24.24 -7.28 -2.43
CA ILE A 80 -24.40 -7.07 -0.99
C ILE A 80 -25.66 -7.78 -0.51
N VAL A 81 -25.54 -8.63 0.50
CA VAL A 81 -26.66 -9.36 1.10
C VAL A 81 -27.20 -8.63 2.32
N ASP A 82 -26.29 -8.11 3.13
CA ASP A 82 -26.60 -7.31 4.33
C ASP A 82 -25.43 -6.40 4.71
N ASN A 83 -25.44 -5.87 5.93
CA ASN A 83 -24.48 -4.86 6.39
C ASN A 83 -23.01 -5.26 6.30
N ASN A 84 -22.67 -6.56 6.32
CA ASN A 84 -21.29 -7.04 6.34
C ASN A 84 -21.07 -8.29 5.48
N ARG A 85 -22.04 -8.70 4.67
CA ARG A 85 -21.91 -9.90 3.84
C ARG A 85 -22.14 -9.62 2.36
N VAL A 86 -21.35 -10.26 1.53
CA VAL A 86 -21.40 -10.21 0.06
C VAL A 86 -21.54 -11.64 -0.48
N ARG A 87 -22.47 -11.84 -1.37
CA ARG A 87 -22.62 -13.07 -2.14
C ARG A 87 -21.88 -12.91 -3.46
N VAL A 88 -21.02 -13.88 -3.79
CA VAL A 88 -20.22 -13.88 -5.00
C VAL A 88 -20.51 -15.14 -5.82
N LYS A 89 -20.80 -14.97 -7.12
CA LYS A 89 -21.13 -16.05 -8.04
C LYS A 89 -20.58 -15.76 -9.44
N SER A 90 -20.17 -16.81 -10.15
CA SER A 90 -19.81 -16.74 -11.57
C SER A 90 -20.55 -17.81 -12.33
N ASN A 91 -21.02 -17.49 -13.52
CA ASN A 91 -21.65 -18.47 -14.41
C ASN A 91 -20.63 -19.42 -15.07
N GLN A 92 -19.36 -19.08 -14.97
CA GLN A 92 -18.25 -19.88 -15.52
C GLN A 92 -17.68 -20.90 -14.52
N VAL A 93 -18.09 -20.81 -13.23
CA VAL A 93 -17.58 -21.68 -12.16
C VAL A 93 -18.76 -22.24 -11.36
N ASN A 94 -19.12 -23.49 -11.65
CA ASN A 94 -20.26 -24.16 -10.98
C ASN A 94 -19.99 -24.48 -9.50
N ASP A 95 -18.72 -24.73 -9.16
CA ASP A 95 -18.28 -25.10 -7.83
C ASP A 95 -17.13 -24.22 -7.35
N PRO A 96 -17.39 -22.92 -6.98
CA PRO A 96 -16.35 -22.00 -6.56
C PRO A 96 -15.75 -22.44 -5.23
N VAL A 97 -14.45 -22.38 -5.14
CA VAL A 97 -13.64 -22.71 -3.97
C VAL A 97 -12.92 -21.47 -3.45
N ASP A 98 -12.36 -20.67 -4.35
CA ASP A 98 -11.56 -19.53 -3.99
C ASP A 98 -12.07 -18.22 -4.59
N VAL A 99 -11.75 -17.12 -3.90
CA VAL A 99 -12.13 -15.76 -4.27
C VAL A 99 -10.90 -14.86 -4.21
N ARG A 100 -10.80 -13.96 -5.19
CA ARG A 100 -9.90 -12.81 -5.17
C ARG A 100 -10.71 -11.54 -5.33
N TYR A 101 -10.33 -10.51 -4.59
CA TYR A 101 -10.88 -9.17 -4.73
C TYR A 101 -9.75 -8.19 -5.00
N LEU A 102 -9.84 -7.44 -6.12
CA LEU A 102 -8.84 -6.46 -6.57
C LEU A 102 -7.40 -7.01 -6.55
N TRP A 103 -7.22 -8.28 -6.87
CA TRP A 103 -5.91 -8.91 -6.98
C TRP A 103 -5.33 -8.67 -8.37
N VAL A 104 -5.16 -7.38 -8.72
CA VAL A 104 -4.73 -6.87 -10.02
C VAL A 104 -3.87 -5.62 -9.84
N ASN A 105 -3.03 -5.29 -10.83
CA ASN A 105 -2.16 -4.11 -10.77
C ASN A 105 -2.94 -2.78 -10.83
N SER A 106 -4.11 -2.78 -11.45
CA SER A 106 -5.01 -1.62 -11.52
C SER A 106 -6.44 -2.10 -11.61
N GLY A 107 -7.34 -1.50 -10.85
CA GLY A 107 -8.75 -1.89 -10.83
C GLY A 107 -9.67 -0.76 -10.38
N TYR A 108 -10.93 -0.84 -10.81
CA TYR A 108 -11.97 0.08 -10.38
C TYR A 108 -12.51 -0.34 -9.01
N ILE A 109 -12.68 0.62 -8.10
CA ILE A 109 -13.08 0.40 -6.71
C ILE A 109 -14.43 1.07 -6.45
N ASN A 110 -15.47 0.27 -6.20
CA ASN A 110 -16.78 0.73 -5.75
C ASN A 110 -17.24 0.12 -4.42
N PHE A 111 -16.44 -0.78 -3.82
CA PHE A 111 -16.74 -1.43 -2.55
C PHE A 111 -16.22 -0.59 -1.37
N PHE A 112 -17.11 -0.04 -0.57
CA PHE A 112 -16.81 0.83 0.57
C PHE A 112 -17.70 0.47 1.77
N ASN A 113 -17.32 0.94 2.96
CA ASN A 113 -18.29 1.10 4.04
C ASN A 113 -18.98 2.48 3.94
N LYS A 114 -20.04 2.65 4.69
CA LYS A 114 -20.80 3.92 4.72
C LYS A 114 -19.98 5.10 5.22
N GLU A 115 -18.91 4.86 5.99
CA GLU A 115 -17.98 5.86 6.48
C GLU A 115 -16.96 6.30 5.43
N GLY A 116 -16.97 5.71 4.23
CA GLY A 116 -16.16 6.16 3.09
C GLY A 116 -14.79 5.50 2.97
N PHE A 117 -14.53 4.42 3.71
CA PHE A 117 -13.32 3.62 3.57
C PHE A 117 -13.51 2.50 2.55
N PRO A 118 -12.58 2.32 1.59
CA PRO A 118 -12.64 1.23 0.64
C PRO A 118 -12.34 -0.11 1.30
N ALA A 119 -12.90 -1.18 0.76
CA ALA A 119 -12.54 -2.52 1.14
C ALA A 119 -11.08 -2.84 0.77
N LEU A 120 -10.42 -3.63 1.61
CA LEU A 120 -9.05 -4.06 1.38
C LEU A 120 -9.01 -5.18 0.33
N PRO A 121 -8.05 -5.16 -0.61
CA PRO A 121 -7.79 -6.29 -1.51
C PRO A 121 -7.49 -7.57 -0.72
N PHE A 122 -7.98 -8.70 -1.22
CA PHE A 122 -7.69 -9.99 -0.60
C PHE A 122 -7.72 -11.14 -1.60
N ARG A 123 -7.13 -12.27 -1.18
CA ARG A 123 -7.27 -13.57 -1.82
C ARG A 123 -7.52 -14.65 -0.77
N THR A 124 -8.21 -15.71 -1.13
CA THR A 124 -8.47 -16.86 -0.26
C THR A 124 -7.66 -18.10 -0.64
N ASP A 125 -7.10 -18.08 -1.84
CA ASP A 125 -6.22 -19.14 -2.34
C ASP A 125 -4.82 -19.05 -1.73
N LYS A 126 -4.08 -20.18 -1.85
CA LYS A 126 -2.69 -20.32 -1.43
C LYS A 126 -1.77 -20.65 -2.60
N TYR A 127 -2.19 -20.35 -3.83
CA TYR A 127 -1.35 -20.58 -5.00
C TYR A 127 -0.08 -19.73 -4.92
N ARG A 128 1.01 -20.30 -5.41
CA ARG A 128 2.29 -19.60 -5.47
C ARG A 128 2.14 -18.31 -6.28
N LEU A 129 2.68 -17.23 -5.76
CA LEU A 129 2.74 -15.96 -6.49
C LEU A 129 3.90 -15.98 -7.46
N GLU A 130 3.76 -15.31 -8.60
CA GLU A 130 4.85 -15.14 -9.57
C GLU A 130 6.09 -14.48 -8.95
N THR A 131 5.86 -13.62 -7.95
CA THR A 131 6.92 -12.93 -7.18
C THR A 131 7.44 -13.74 -5.99
N GLU A 132 6.87 -14.92 -5.71
CA GLU A 132 7.27 -15.74 -4.58
C GLU A 132 8.62 -16.41 -4.87
N GLY A 133 9.61 -16.10 -4.07
CA GLY A 133 10.99 -16.56 -4.25
C GLY A 133 11.84 -15.64 -5.14
N VAL A 134 11.29 -14.53 -5.63
CA VAL A 134 12.04 -13.45 -6.31
C VAL A 134 12.59 -12.44 -5.30
N CYS A 135 12.28 -12.55 -4.01
CA CYS A 135 13.01 -11.82 -2.99
C CYS A 135 14.47 -12.25 -3.06
N VAL A 136 15.26 -11.45 -3.76
CA VAL A 136 16.70 -11.42 -3.52
C VAL A 136 16.81 -10.94 -2.07
N ASN A 137 16.98 -11.88 -1.13
CA ASN A 137 17.63 -11.55 0.12
C ASN A 137 19.08 -11.29 -0.28
N PRO A 138 19.54 -10.04 -0.41
CA PRO A 138 20.96 -9.81 -0.41
C PRO A 138 21.45 -10.37 0.93
N GLU A 139 22.28 -11.38 0.92
CA GLU A 139 23.07 -11.64 2.12
C GLU A 139 23.70 -10.31 2.50
N PRO A 140 23.48 -9.82 3.72
CA PRO A 140 23.99 -8.52 4.10
C PRO A 140 25.51 -8.60 4.00
N MET A 141 26.08 -7.97 2.95
CA MET A 141 27.52 -7.86 2.81
C MET A 141 28.12 -7.07 3.98
N ILE A 142 27.28 -6.34 4.71
CA ILE A 142 27.62 -5.62 5.95
C ILE A 142 26.45 -5.82 6.93
N PRO A 143 26.69 -6.47 8.10
CA PRO A 143 25.62 -6.89 9.02
C PRO A 143 24.75 -5.78 9.66
N GLN A 144 24.95 -4.53 9.34
CA GLN A 144 24.25 -3.38 9.95
C GLN A 144 24.07 -2.22 8.97
N LEU A 145 23.90 -2.47 7.66
CA LEU A 145 23.64 -1.42 6.69
C LEU A 145 22.14 -1.35 6.36
N ASP A 146 21.48 -0.26 6.74
CA ASP A 146 20.12 0.04 6.32
C ASP A 146 20.13 0.69 4.93
N LEU A 147 19.39 0.11 3.99
CA LEU A 147 19.25 0.65 2.64
C LEU A 147 18.01 1.51 2.53
N PHE A 148 18.18 2.81 2.30
CA PHE A 148 17.08 3.75 2.06
C PHE A 148 16.98 4.07 0.58
N LEU A 149 15.84 3.71 -0.04
CA LEU A 149 15.53 4.06 -1.42
C LEU A 149 14.53 5.21 -1.46
N PHE A 150 14.99 6.41 -1.86
CA PHE A 150 14.14 7.59 -2.02
C PHE A 150 13.58 7.64 -3.44
N ILE A 151 12.31 7.28 -3.59
CA ILE A 151 11.59 7.33 -4.87
C ILE A 151 10.42 8.30 -4.74
N GLY A 152 10.32 9.25 -5.63
CA GLY A 152 9.20 10.18 -5.63
C GLY A 152 9.34 11.26 -6.68
N GLN A 153 8.28 12.07 -6.82
CA GLN A 153 8.25 13.22 -7.72
C GLN A 153 8.82 14.48 -7.05
N SER A 154 8.38 15.65 -7.46
CA SER A 154 8.93 16.96 -7.13
C SER A 154 9.19 17.23 -5.63
N ASN A 155 8.36 16.71 -4.73
CA ASN A 155 8.54 16.92 -3.29
C ASN A 155 9.71 16.08 -2.73
N MET A 156 9.87 14.85 -3.20
CA MET A 156 11.01 14.00 -2.82
C MET A 156 12.32 14.51 -3.44
N ALA A 157 12.25 14.99 -4.67
CA ALA A 157 13.41 15.55 -5.35
C ALA A 157 13.94 16.84 -4.68
N GLY A 158 13.14 17.47 -3.81
CA GLY A 158 13.48 18.72 -3.13
C GLY A 158 13.67 19.91 -4.06
N ARG A 159 13.28 21.08 -3.61
CA ARG A 159 13.49 22.37 -4.32
C ARG A 159 13.95 23.46 -3.35
N GLY A 160 14.26 23.09 -2.11
CA GLY A 160 14.82 24.02 -1.12
C GLY A 160 16.29 24.29 -1.38
N TYR A 161 16.73 25.53 -1.11
CA TYR A 161 18.14 25.88 -1.17
C TYR A 161 18.91 25.17 -0.06
N ILE A 162 20.10 24.67 -0.41
CA ILE A 162 21.04 24.08 0.57
C ILE A 162 21.74 25.23 1.27
N THR A 163 21.33 25.50 2.50
CA THR A 163 21.98 26.47 3.37
C THR A 163 23.27 25.87 3.99
N ASP A 164 24.10 26.70 4.59
CA ASP A 164 25.40 26.26 5.17
C ASP A 164 25.24 25.16 6.22
N ASN A 165 24.11 25.16 6.95
CA ASN A 165 23.80 24.11 7.93
C ASN A 165 23.61 22.71 7.33
N TYR A 166 23.40 22.60 6.01
CA TYR A 166 23.10 21.34 5.32
C TYR A 166 24.16 20.95 4.27
N LYS A 167 25.29 21.66 4.22
CA LYS A 167 26.40 21.37 3.27
C LYS A 167 27.34 20.26 3.75
N GLY A 168 27.33 19.94 5.05
CA GLY A 168 28.20 18.93 5.65
C GLY A 168 27.85 17.51 5.23
N SER A 169 28.77 16.58 5.46
CA SER A 169 28.47 15.15 5.35
C SER A 169 27.55 14.72 6.47
N ILE A 170 26.64 13.80 6.15
CA ILE A 170 25.76 13.18 7.13
C ILE A 170 26.55 12.02 7.76
N LYS A 171 26.66 12.03 9.09
CA LYS A 171 27.40 11.00 9.82
C LYS A 171 26.79 9.62 9.55
N ASP A 172 27.63 8.63 9.29
CA ASP A 172 27.26 7.22 9.08
C ASP A 172 26.27 6.95 7.93
N VAL A 173 26.05 7.94 7.04
CA VAL A 173 25.25 7.81 5.83
C VAL A 173 26.11 7.88 4.59
N TYR A 174 25.90 6.96 3.67
CA TYR A 174 26.65 6.85 2.42
C TYR A 174 25.72 6.94 1.22
N LEU A 175 26.21 7.51 0.14
CA LEU A 175 25.54 7.61 -1.15
C LEU A 175 26.21 6.66 -2.13
N LEU A 176 25.39 5.81 -2.78
CA LEU A 176 25.84 4.93 -3.85
C LEU A 176 26.10 5.75 -5.12
N THR A 177 27.30 5.68 -5.65
CA THR A 177 27.68 6.34 -6.89
C THR A 177 27.22 5.55 -8.11
N PRO A 178 27.14 6.15 -9.31
CA PRO A 178 26.82 5.43 -10.55
C PRO A 178 27.77 4.28 -10.89
N ASN A 179 29.00 4.32 -10.35
CA ASN A 179 30.01 3.28 -10.57
C ASN A 179 29.91 2.13 -9.56
N GLY A 180 28.97 2.20 -8.60
CA GLY A 180 28.81 1.20 -7.55
C GLY A 180 29.67 1.43 -6.29
N ASP A 181 30.42 2.53 -6.22
CA ASP A 181 31.20 2.90 -5.04
C ASP A 181 30.32 3.59 -4.00
N MET A 182 30.78 3.59 -2.74
CA MET A 182 30.14 4.28 -1.63
C MET A 182 30.93 5.56 -1.28
N GLU A 183 30.21 6.68 -1.17
CA GLU A 183 30.82 7.92 -0.68
C GLU A 183 30.01 8.53 0.48
N PRO A 184 30.63 9.26 1.41
CA PRO A 184 29.91 9.94 2.47
C PRO A 184 28.78 10.82 1.91
N ALA A 185 27.55 10.60 2.37
CA ALA A 185 26.41 11.34 1.89
C ALA A 185 26.49 12.82 2.29
N ARG A 186 26.20 13.70 1.34
CA ARG A 186 26.03 15.15 1.52
C ARG A 186 25.05 15.70 0.52
N ASN A 187 24.38 16.78 0.87
CA ASN A 187 23.48 17.43 -0.06
C ASN A 187 24.21 18.03 -1.27
N PRO A 188 23.59 17.96 -2.46
CA PRO A 188 22.31 17.32 -2.77
C PRO A 188 22.45 15.79 -2.86
N LEU A 189 21.61 15.03 -2.13
CA LEU A 189 21.63 13.55 -2.17
C LEU A 189 21.28 12.99 -3.55
N ASN A 190 20.63 13.77 -4.39
CA ASN A 190 20.25 13.41 -5.76
C ASN A 190 21.24 13.91 -6.82
N LYS A 191 22.49 14.15 -6.46
CA LYS A 191 23.51 14.71 -7.35
C LYS A 191 23.80 13.86 -8.60
N TYR A 192 23.51 12.57 -8.55
CA TYR A 192 23.65 11.66 -9.69
C TYR A 192 22.41 11.52 -10.57
N SER A 193 21.39 12.36 -10.35
CA SER A 193 20.18 12.35 -11.18
C SER A 193 20.50 12.75 -12.61
N THR A 194 20.17 11.89 -13.58
CA THR A 194 20.33 12.14 -15.01
C THR A 194 19.22 13.02 -15.61
N ILE A 195 18.14 13.20 -14.87
CA ILE A 195 16.93 13.93 -15.33
C ILE A 195 16.99 15.40 -14.94
N ARG A 196 17.73 15.74 -13.88
CA ARG A 196 17.75 17.07 -13.30
C ARG A 196 18.95 17.87 -13.79
N LYS A 197 18.70 19.04 -14.42
CA LYS A 197 19.76 19.89 -14.98
C LYS A 197 20.44 20.81 -13.95
N GLN A 198 19.75 21.14 -12.84
CA GLN A 198 20.28 21.99 -11.76
C GLN A 198 20.11 21.26 -10.42
N ILE A 199 21.17 20.68 -9.92
CA ILE A 199 21.20 19.91 -8.66
C ILE A 199 22.03 20.57 -7.57
N ASP A 200 22.88 21.54 -7.92
CA ASP A 200 23.90 22.09 -7.01
C ASP A 200 23.33 22.90 -5.84
N LEU A 201 22.08 23.37 -5.97
CA LEU A 201 21.44 24.24 -4.97
C LEU A 201 20.24 23.58 -4.26
N GLN A 202 19.89 22.33 -4.62
CA GLN A 202 18.64 21.73 -4.16
C GLN A 202 18.89 20.31 -3.63
N GLY A 203 18.51 20.08 -2.38
CA GLY A 203 18.61 18.77 -1.74
C GLY A 203 17.34 17.95 -1.83
N VAL A 204 17.37 16.75 -1.27
CA VAL A 204 16.17 15.98 -0.95
C VAL A 204 15.26 16.82 -0.05
N GLY A 205 13.95 16.74 -0.25
CA GLY A 205 13.00 17.61 0.45
C GLY A 205 13.24 17.68 1.96
N PRO A 206 12.98 18.83 2.58
CA PRO A 206 13.32 19.08 4.00
C PRO A 206 12.78 18.01 4.96
N VAL A 207 11.61 17.44 4.63
CA VAL A 207 10.98 16.40 5.45
C VAL A 207 11.78 15.10 5.46
N SER A 208 12.32 14.68 4.32
CA SER A 208 13.15 13.46 4.22
C SER A 208 14.46 13.61 4.97
N TYR A 209 15.06 14.78 4.92
CA TYR A 209 16.30 15.08 5.65
C TYR A 209 16.08 15.10 7.17
N THR A 210 15.00 15.71 7.63
CA THR A 210 14.65 15.76 9.05
C THR A 210 14.40 14.36 9.62
N HIS A 211 13.80 13.47 8.82
CA HIS A 211 13.54 12.08 9.23
C HIS A 211 14.83 11.26 9.38
N LEU A 212 15.78 11.41 8.46
CA LEU A 212 17.07 10.75 8.57
C LEU A 212 17.82 11.18 9.84
N ARG A 213 17.81 12.47 10.17
CA ARG A 213 18.45 12.97 11.40
C ARG A 213 17.74 12.56 12.69
N ALA A 214 16.42 12.38 12.67
CA ALA A 214 15.70 11.94 13.85
C ALA A 214 16.09 10.52 14.28
N HIS A 215 16.42 9.64 13.34
CA HIS A 215 16.93 8.31 13.64
C HIS A 215 18.36 8.31 14.22
N GLU A 216 19.20 9.29 13.89
CA GLU A 216 20.54 9.43 14.48
C GLU A 216 20.48 9.80 15.97
N THR A 217 19.45 10.55 16.41
CA THR A 217 19.35 11.01 17.80
C THR A 217 18.71 10.00 18.75
N GLU A 218 17.94 9.03 18.23
CA GLU A 218 17.36 7.95 19.06
C GLU A 218 18.34 6.77 19.28
N ALA A 219 19.35 6.63 18.43
CA ALA A 219 20.35 5.57 18.57
C ALA A 219 21.51 5.92 19.53
N ASP A 220 21.65 7.21 19.91
CA ASP A 220 22.68 7.72 20.80
C ASP A 220 22.18 7.94 22.25
N LEU A 221 20.96 7.52 22.59
CA LEU A 221 20.36 7.52 23.94
C LEU A 221 20.20 6.09 24.47
#